data_b1dcb2c5208d68437f1f7bf03aee36e8
#
_entry.id   b1dcb2c5208d68437f1f7bf03aee36e8
#
_cell.length_a   1.000
_cell.length_b   1.000
_cell.length_c   1.000
_cell.angle_alpha   90.00
_cell.angle_beta   90.00
_cell.angle_gamma   90.00
#
_symmetry.space_group_name_H-M   'P 1'
#
loop_
_entity.id
_entity.type
_entity.pdbx_description
1 polymer ?
#
loop_
_entity_poly.entity_id
_entity_poly.type
_entity_poly.pdbx_seq_one_letter_code
_entity_poly.pdbx_strand_id
1 'polypeptide(L)'
;MYKGYEGDCVEIIPTMEEVPQLIICDGPFGPRMSKESSWYTGEVDGINWFKACHERVDPKGVIVVFVPTQLMMNPNYTAMCNYRPLTNVLTWTHSGWNDVERGYDSRSDTQKWTNNICIFGQQWHAEQSEYIGHYPIEELKYHPHQKPVGVYQYLIDRYSNDGDTVLDPFAGSGICAKACTNRDYIAIDFDLEPLSRVMKDINASLV
;
A
#
# COMPACT_ATOMS: atom_id res chain seq x y z
N MET A 1 14.64 9.60 6.70
CA MET A 1 15.57 9.08 5.64
C MET A 1 14.72 8.36 4.58
N TYR A 2 15.19 8.34 3.30
CA TYR A 2 14.52 7.58 2.24
C TYR A 2 15.48 6.55 1.67
N LYS A 3 15.04 5.29 1.53
CA LYS A 3 15.84 4.20 1.00
C LYS A 3 15.00 3.37 0.01
N GLY A 4 15.58 2.98 -1.11
CA GLY A 4 14.94 2.14 -2.12
C GLY A 4 15.75 0.88 -2.37
N TYR A 5 15.06 -0.25 -2.49
CA TYR A 5 15.62 -1.53 -2.89
C TYR A 5 14.92 -2.01 -4.16
N GLU A 6 15.68 -2.31 -5.20
CA GLU A 6 15.14 -2.84 -6.46
C GLU A 6 15.16 -4.37 -6.44
N GLY A 7 14.00 -5.00 -6.60
CA GLY A 7 13.86 -6.45 -6.68
C GLY A 7 12.63 -7.02 -5.98
N ASP A 8 12.65 -8.33 -5.72
CA ASP A 8 11.56 -9.04 -5.07
C ASP A 8 11.55 -8.80 -3.56
N CYS A 9 10.42 -8.34 -3.03
CA CYS A 9 10.27 -8.10 -1.61
C CYS A 9 10.44 -9.38 -0.75
N VAL A 10 10.07 -10.55 -1.29
CA VAL A 10 10.24 -11.84 -0.60
C VAL A 10 11.71 -12.18 -0.38
N GLU A 11 12.57 -11.77 -1.29
CA GLU A 11 14.02 -11.98 -1.19
C GLU A 11 14.71 -10.88 -0.38
N ILE A 12 14.25 -9.64 -0.52
CA ILE A 12 14.88 -8.45 0.08
C ILE A 12 14.56 -8.34 1.57
N ILE A 13 13.29 -8.44 1.96
CA ILE A 13 12.84 -8.20 3.35
C ILE A 13 13.63 -9.04 4.37
N PRO A 14 13.90 -10.35 4.15
CA PRO A 14 14.68 -11.13 5.10
C PRO A 14 16.11 -10.65 5.31
N THR A 15 16.68 -9.93 4.35
CA THR A 15 18.08 -9.44 4.39
C THR A 15 18.21 -8.03 4.94
N MET A 16 17.11 -7.31 5.14
CA MET A 16 17.13 -5.95 5.67
C MET A 16 17.62 -5.91 7.12
N GLU A 17 18.33 -4.86 7.48
CA GLU A 17 18.71 -4.58 8.87
C GLU A 17 17.64 -3.80 9.62
N GLU A 18 16.87 -3.00 8.89
CA GLU A 18 15.82 -2.14 9.45
C GLU A 18 14.64 -2.98 9.95
N VAL A 19 14.04 -2.54 11.05
CA VAL A 19 12.84 -3.12 11.65
C VAL A 19 11.71 -2.09 11.56
N PRO A 20 10.83 -2.18 10.55
CA PRO A 20 9.75 -1.20 10.38
C PRO A 20 8.67 -1.34 11.45
N GLN A 21 8.16 -0.21 11.93
CA GLN A 21 7.01 -0.14 12.83
C GLN A 21 5.70 -0.19 12.07
N LEU A 22 5.70 0.26 10.81
CA LEU A 22 4.55 0.21 9.92
C LEU A 22 4.97 -0.37 8.57
N ILE A 23 4.22 -1.36 8.07
CA ILE A 23 4.35 -1.86 6.70
C ILE A 23 3.04 -1.59 5.97
N ILE A 24 3.10 -0.96 4.79
CA ILE A 24 1.93 -0.67 3.97
C ILE A 24 2.04 -1.43 2.65
N CYS A 25 1.16 -2.40 2.45
CA CYS A 25 1.15 -3.29 1.30
C CYS A 25 0.00 -2.94 0.34
N ASP A 26 0.31 -2.33 -0.79
CA ASP A 26 -0.62 -2.06 -1.90
C ASP A 26 -0.16 -2.82 -3.16
N GLY A 27 -0.11 -4.14 -3.06
CA GLY A 27 0.46 -4.98 -4.10
C GLY A 27 -0.52 -5.37 -5.21
N PRO A 28 -0.04 -6.02 -6.27
CA PRO A 28 -0.86 -6.53 -7.37
C PRO A 28 -1.59 -7.81 -6.95
N PHE A 29 -2.58 -7.67 -6.07
CA PHE A 29 -3.31 -8.79 -5.48
C PHE A 29 -4.46 -9.25 -6.36
N GLY A 30 -4.23 -10.18 -7.27
CA GLY A 30 -5.30 -10.85 -7.97
C GLY A 30 -4.95 -11.44 -9.34
N PRO A 31 -5.65 -12.53 -9.73
CA PRO A 31 -5.36 -13.26 -10.97
C PRO A 31 -5.67 -12.47 -12.24
N ARG A 32 -6.38 -11.34 -12.17
CA ARG A 32 -6.73 -10.53 -13.34
C ARG A 32 -5.64 -9.55 -13.79
N MET A 33 -4.61 -9.34 -12.98
CA MET A 33 -3.54 -8.40 -13.32
C MET A 33 -2.37 -9.07 -14.07
N SER A 34 -2.47 -10.37 -14.39
CA SER A 34 -1.32 -11.22 -14.60
C SER A 34 -0.74 -11.28 -16.01
N LYS A 35 -1.35 -10.84 -17.08
CA LYS A 35 -0.79 -11.21 -18.41
C LYS A 35 -0.70 -10.13 -19.47
N GLU A 36 -1.31 -8.98 -19.29
CA GLU A 36 -1.40 -7.96 -20.36
C GLU A 36 -0.71 -6.64 -20.03
N SER A 37 -0.22 -6.46 -18.81
CA SER A 37 0.49 -5.25 -18.42
C SER A 37 1.99 -5.49 -18.39
N SER A 38 2.73 -4.71 -19.16
CA SER A 38 4.19 -4.79 -19.32
C SER A 38 4.99 -4.54 -18.01
N TRP A 39 4.32 -4.19 -16.94
CA TRP A 39 4.87 -3.91 -15.61
C TRP A 39 4.58 -5.00 -14.57
N TYR A 40 3.82 -6.04 -14.94
CA TYR A 40 3.61 -7.21 -14.08
C TYR A 40 4.59 -8.32 -14.47
N THR A 41 5.61 -8.54 -13.68
CA THR A 41 6.68 -9.49 -13.99
C THR A 41 6.60 -10.81 -13.22
N GLY A 42 5.59 -11.04 -12.37
CA GLY A 42 5.52 -12.29 -11.60
C GLY A 42 4.14 -12.57 -11.01
N GLU A 43 3.89 -13.84 -10.74
CA GLU A 43 2.81 -14.25 -9.84
C GLU A 43 3.27 -13.90 -8.41
N VAL A 44 2.49 -13.07 -7.71
CA VAL A 44 2.68 -12.92 -6.25
C VAL A 44 2.32 -14.27 -5.64
N ASP A 45 3.32 -15.07 -5.34
CA ASP A 45 3.15 -16.45 -4.90
C ASP A 45 2.51 -16.49 -3.50
N GLY A 46 1.22 -16.71 -3.50
CA GLY A 46 0.46 -16.92 -2.28
C GLY A 46 0.58 -15.77 -1.26
N ILE A 47 1.05 -16.07 -0.06
CA ILE A 47 1.22 -15.12 1.04
C ILE A 47 2.67 -15.01 1.54
N ASN A 48 3.64 -15.48 0.77
CA ASN A 48 5.05 -15.47 1.19
C ASN A 48 5.56 -14.05 1.49
N TRP A 49 5.11 -13.07 0.69
CA TRP A 49 5.38 -11.67 0.96
C TRP A 49 4.84 -11.21 2.33
N PHE A 50 3.62 -11.65 2.72
CA PHE A 50 3.05 -11.29 4.02
C PHE A 50 3.81 -11.96 5.16
N LYS A 51 4.24 -13.20 4.97
CA LYS A 51 5.08 -13.90 5.93
C LYS A 51 6.41 -13.16 6.13
N ALA A 52 7.08 -12.75 5.05
CA ALA A 52 8.31 -11.95 5.14
C ALA A 52 8.06 -10.63 5.90
N CYS A 53 6.97 -9.91 5.60
CA CYS A 53 6.56 -8.73 6.33
C CYS A 53 6.33 -9.02 7.83
N HIS A 54 5.61 -10.11 8.14
CA HIS A 54 5.34 -10.51 9.53
C HIS A 54 6.61 -10.80 10.33
N GLU A 55 7.57 -11.47 9.72
CA GLU A 55 8.84 -11.83 10.35
C GLU A 55 9.77 -10.61 10.56
N ARG A 56 9.57 -9.53 9.79
CA ARG A 56 10.42 -8.34 9.82
C ARG A 56 9.82 -7.17 10.60
N VAL A 57 8.50 -7.01 10.62
CA VAL A 57 7.84 -5.91 11.33
C VAL A 57 8.15 -5.97 12.83
N ASP A 58 8.27 -4.80 13.47
CA ASP A 58 8.36 -4.70 14.94
C ASP A 58 7.26 -5.55 15.60
N PRO A 59 7.54 -6.26 16.70
CA PRO A 59 6.54 -7.07 17.40
C PRO A 59 5.26 -6.30 17.76
N LYS A 60 5.37 -5.00 18.03
CA LYS A 60 4.24 -4.08 18.28
C LYS A 60 3.78 -3.32 17.04
N GLY A 61 4.46 -3.49 15.92
CA GLY A 61 4.19 -2.80 14.67
C GLY A 61 2.90 -3.26 14.00
N VAL A 62 2.56 -2.62 12.93
CA VAL A 62 1.32 -2.84 12.18
C VAL A 62 1.63 -3.16 10.71
N ILE A 63 0.90 -4.12 10.14
CA ILE A 63 0.89 -4.39 8.71
C ILE A 63 -0.48 -3.96 8.16
N VAL A 64 -0.47 -3.07 7.19
CA VAL A 64 -1.63 -2.58 6.48
C VAL A 64 -1.66 -3.21 5.09
N VAL A 65 -2.79 -3.79 4.69
CA VAL A 65 -2.93 -4.44 3.39
C VAL A 65 -4.17 -3.89 2.68
N PHE A 66 -3.97 -3.31 1.51
CA PHE A 66 -5.08 -2.94 0.63
C PHE A 66 -5.65 -4.20 -0.01
N VAL A 67 -6.93 -4.47 0.18
CA VAL A 67 -7.57 -5.70 -0.30
C VAL A 67 -8.79 -5.35 -1.15
N PRO A 68 -8.81 -5.71 -2.44
CA PRO A 68 -10.01 -5.61 -3.24
C PRO A 68 -11.16 -6.40 -2.60
N THR A 69 -12.35 -5.81 -2.56
CA THR A 69 -13.52 -6.41 -1.89
C THR A 69 -13.79 -7.86 -2.33
N GLN A 70 -13.57 -8.15 -3.61
CA GLN A 70 -13.77 -9.50 -4.18
C GLN A 70 -12.79 -10.53 -3.63
N LEU A 71 -11.65 -10.10 -3.08
CA LEU A 71 -10.60 -10.98 -2.57
C LEU A 71 -10.65 -11.15 -1.04
N MET A 72 -11.52 -10.45 -0.33
CA MET A 72 -11.61 -10.53 1.13
C MET A 72 -11.85 -11.96 1.64
N MET A 73 -12.55 -12.80 0.88
CA MET A 73 -12.83 -14.20 1.22
C MET A 73 -11.87 -15.19 0.52
N ASN A 74 -10.85 -14.69 -0.18
CA ASN A 74 -9.86 -15.56 -0.80
C ASN A 74 -9.04 -16.28 0.29
N PRO A 75 -8.79 -17.60 0.17
CA PRO A 75 -8.03 -18.36 1.16
C PRO A 75 -6.65 -17.76 1.50
N ASN A 76 -5.96 -17.16 0.53
CA ASN A 76 -4.67 -16.51 0.77
C ASN A 76 -4.80 -15.34 1.73
N TYR A 77 -5.85 -14.50 1.60
CA TYR A 77 -6.07 -13.38 2.53
C TYR A 77 -6.49 -13.84 3.92
N THR A 78 -7.36 -14.85 3.99
CA THR A 78 -7.76 -15.41 5.30
C THR A 78 -6.58 -16.10 5.98
N ALA A 79 -5.66 -16.69 5.23
CA ALA A 79 -4.46 -17.32 5.77
C ALA A 79 -3.48 -16.33 6.43
N MET A 80 -3.52 -15.03 6.08
CA MET A 80 -2.72 -14.00 6.76
C MET A 80 -3.02 -13.92 8.26
N CYS A 81 -4.28 -14.21 8.64
CA CYS A 81 -4.70 -14.24 10.05
C CYS A 81 -3.98 -15.31 10.89
N ASN A 82 -3.39 -16.34 10.25
CA ASN A 82 -2.60 -17.36 10.96
C ASN A 82 -1.22 -16.82 11.41
N TYR A 83 -0.74 -15.75 10.79
CA TYR A 83 0.54 -15.13 11.12
C TYR A 83 0.37 -13.95 12.06
N ARG A 84 -0.61 -13.08 11.78
CA ARG A 84 -0.84 -11.87 12.56
C ARG A 84 -2.34 -11.62 12.68
N PRO A 85 -2.87 -11.26 13.88
CA PRO A 85 -4.29 -11.05 14.05
C PRO A 85 -4.78 -9.87 13.19
N LEU A 86 -5.89 -10.07 12.47
CA LEU A 86 -6.64 -9.01 11.83
C LEU A 86 -7.38 -8.24 12.93
N THR A 87 -7.04 -6.97 13.13
CA THR A 87 -7.58 -6.15 14.23
C THR A 87 -8.60 -5.13 13.76
N ASN A 88 -8.55 -4.74 12.49
CA ASN A 88 -9.55 -3.85 11.90
C ASN A 88 -9.63 -4.02 10.39
N VAL A 89 -10.77 -3.61 9.81
CA VAL A 89 -10.97 -3.45 8.37
C VAL A 89 -11.53 -2.07 8.13
N LEU A 90 -10.75 -1.22 7.49
CA LEU A 90 -11.15 0.12 7.12
C LEU A 90 -11.72 0.12 5.71
N THR A 91 -12.66 1.00 5.45
CA THR A 91 -13.23 1.20 4.12
C THR A 91 -12.90 2.59 3.61
N TRP A 92 -12.37 2.64 2.42
CA TRP A 92 -12.10 3.87 1.69
C TRP A 92 -12.90 3.89 0.39
N THR A 93 -13.48 5.03 0.07
CA THR A 93 -14.16 5.24 -1.21
C THR A 93 -13.45 6.32 -2.02
N HIS A 94 -13.46 6.18 -3.33
CA HIS A 94 -12.98 7.19 -4.25
C HIS A 94 -13.96 7.41 -5.41
N SER A 95 -13.98 8.64 -5.93
CA SER A 95 -14.59 9.00 -7.20
C SER A 95 -13.49 9.59 -8.10
N GLY A 96 -13.62 9.42 -9.39
CA GLY A 96 -12.75 10.14 -10.32
C GLY A 96 -11.67 9.32 -11.04
N TRP A 97 -11.71 8.01 -10.99
CA TRP A 97 -11.13 7.27 -12.10
C TRP A 97 -11.99 7.58 -13.33
N ASN A 98 -11.47 8.40 -14.23
CA ASN A 98 -12.09 8.57 -15.54
C ASN A 98 -11.99 7.24 -16.27
N ASP A 99 -13.02 6.41 -16.13
CA ASP A 99 -13.18 5.15 -16.86
C ASP A 99 -13.16 5.38 -18.39
N VAL A 100 -13.37 6.63 -18.83
CA VAL A 100 -13.37 7.06 -20.22
C VAL A 100 -12.02 6.81 -20.90
N GLU A 101 -10.90 7.00 -20.23
CA GLU A 101 -9.57 6.75 -20.81
C GLU A 101 -9.21 5.26 -20.88
N ARG A 102 -9.93 4.41 -20.17
CA ARG A 102 -9.70 2.95 -20.14
C ARG A 102 -10.73 2.14 -20.93
N GLY A 103 -11.62 2.78 -21.68
CA GLY A 103 -12.62 2.11 -22.53
C GLY A 103 -13.76 1.43 -21.77
N TYR A 104 -13.97 1.76 -20.50
CA TYR A 104 -15.15 1.34 -19.75
C TYR A 104 -16.31 2.30 -20.02
N ASP A 105 -17.51 1.75 -20.24
CA ASP A 105 -18.72 2.48 -20.59
C ASP A 105 -19.13 3.46 -19.46
N SER A 106 -19.07 4.75 -19.75
CA SER A 106 -19.32 5.88 -18.85
C SER A 106 -20.78 6.03 -18.37
N ARG A 107 -21.61 4.96 -18.48
CA ARG A 107 -23.03 5.03 -18.18
C ARG A 107 -23.41 5.03 -16.69
N SER A 108 -22.44 5.02 -15.78
CA SER A 108 -22.74 5.17 -14.35
C SER A 108 -21.89 6.27 -13.71
N ASP A 109 -22.38 7.49 -13.75
CA ASP A 109 -21.89 8.66 -13.00
C ASP A 109 -21.84 8.45 -11.47
N THR A 110 -22.09 7.23 -10.99
CA THR A 110 -22.28 6.92 -9.58
C THR A 110 -21.48 5.73 -9.06
N GLN A 111 -20.58 5.12 -9.84
CA GLN A 111 -19.73 4.04 -9.33
C GLN A 111 -18.68 4.62 -8.37
N LYS A 112 -19.02 4.64 -7.10
CA LYS A 112 -18.06 4.81 -6.03
C LYS A 112 -17.33 3.47 -5.84
N TRP A 113 -16.07 3.46 -6.14
CA TRP A 113 -15.22 2.31 -5.86
C TRP A 113 -14.94 2.24 -4.37
N THR A 114 -15.13 1.07 -3.80
CA THR A 114 -14.83 0.78 -2.39
C THR A 114 -13.62 -0.12 -2.32
N ASN A 115 -12.63 0.30 -1.56
CA ASN A 115 -11.47 -0.51 -1.24
C ASN A 115 -11.46 -0.81 0.26
N ASN A 116 -11.08 -2.02 0.61
CA ASN A 116 -10.87 -2.40 2.00
C ASN A 116 -9.38 -2.32 2.31
N ILE A 117 -9.09 -1.92 3.54
CA ILE A 117 -7.76 -1.83 4.08
C ILE A 117 -7.77 -2.67 5.35
N CYS A 118 -7.11 -3.82 5.30
CA CYS A 118 -6.98 -4.74 6.41
C CYS A 118 -5.81 -4.33 7.30
N ILE A 119 -6.04 -4.25 8.60
CA ILE A 119 -5.06 -3.87 9.61
C ILE A 119 -4.70 -5.10 10.43
N PHE A 120 -3.44 -5.49 10.38
CA PHE A 120 -2.90 -6.63 11.13
C PHE A 120 -1.92 -6.14 12.19
N GLY A 121 -2.10 -6.54 13.45
CA GLY A 121 -1.18 -6.18 14.53
C GLY A 121 -1.86 -5.94 15.86
N GLN A 122 -1.32 -5.02 16.68
CA GLN A 122 -1.91 -4.70 17.96
C GLN A 122 -3.26 -4.02 17.80
N GLN A 123 -4.17 -4.33 18.74
CA GLN A 123 -5.49 -3.71 18.83
C GLN A 123 -5.33 -2.23 19.18
N TRP A 124 -5.59 -1.36 18.22
CA TRP A 124 -5.84 0.04 18.51
C TRP A 124 -7.31 0.16 18.94
N HIS A 125 -7.55 0.92 20.01
CA HIS A 125 -8.86 1.03 20.64
C HIS A 125 -9.99 1.25 19.63
N ALA A 126 -11.03 0.43 19.78
CA ALA A 126 -12.12 0.21 18.82
C ALA A 126 -13.16 1.36 18.72
N GLU A 127 -12.82 2.58 19.09
CA GLU A 127 -13.78 3.69 19.10
C GLU A 127 -13.92 4.43 17.77
N GLN A 128 -13.37 3.90 16.66
CA GLN A 128 -13.32 4.69 15.43
C GLN A 128 -13.94 3.96 14.25
N SER A 129 -14.68 4.77 13.47
CA SER A 129 -15.33 4.43 12.24
C SER A 129 -14.49 3.54 11.31
N GLU A 130 -15.09 2.47 10.82
CA GLU A 130 -14.53 1.63 9.77
C GLU A 130 -14.43 2.36 8.42
N TYR A 131 -15.12 3.49 8.27
CA TYR A 131 -15.10 4.34 7.08
C TYR A 131 -14.15 5.51 7.26
N ILE A 132 -13.05 5.53 6.51
CA ILE A 132 -12.00 6.56 6.64
C ILE A 132 -12.23 7.80 5.79
N GLY A 133 -13.23 7.79 4.92
CA GLY A 133 -13.58 8.96 4.12
C GLY A 133 -13.52 8.76 2.62
N HIS A 134 -13.70 9.87 1.93
CA HIS A 134 -13.61 9.99 0.49
C HIS A 134 -12.32 10.74 0.14
N TYR A 135 -11.39 10.05 -0.52
CA TYR A 135 -10.15 10.65 -1.02
C TYR A 135 -10.19 10.60 -2.55
N PRO A 136 -10.35 11.75 -3.21
CA PRO A 136 -10.33 11.81 -4.67
C PRO A 136 -8.95 11.39 -5.18
N ILE A 137 -8.94 10.69 -6.31
CA ILE A 137 -7.70 10.45 -7.03
C ILE A 137 -7.30 11.76 -7.69
N GLU A 138 -6.17 12.28 -7.25
CA GLU A 138 -5.52 13.42 -7.85
C GLU A 138 -4.92 13.04 -9.21
N GLU A 139 -4.22 13.96 -9.86
CA GLU A 139 -3.51 13.69 -11.10
C GLU A 139 -2.62 12.46 -11.00
N LEU A 140 -2.81 11.49 -11.91
CA LEU A 140 -1.98 10.28 -12.01
C LEU A 140 -0.62 10.63 -12.63
N LYS A 141 0.26 11.17 -11.81
CA LYS A 141 1.51 11.76 -12.27
C LYS A 141 2.65 10.75 -12.44
N TYR A 142 2.66 9.72 -11.62
CA TYR A 142 3.81 8.82 -11.51
C TYR A 142 3.52 7.39 -11.95
N HIS A 143 2.29 6.92 -11.74
CA HIS A 143 1.89 5.54 -12.06
C HIS A 143 0.38 5.46 -12.34
N PRO A 144 -0.09 4.62 -13.30
CA PRO A 144 -1.50 4.51 -13.65
C PRO A 144 -2.39 3.97 -12.52
N HIS A 145 -1.83 3.31 -11.52
CA HIS A 145 -2.56 2.78 -10.34
C HIS A 145 -2.25 3.54 -9.05
N GLN A 146 -1.72 4.77 -9.18
CA GLN A 146 -1.40 5.60 -8.04
C GLN A 146 -2.62 5.83 -7.14
N LYS A 147 -2.45 5.62 -5.84
CA LYS A 147 -3.44 5.95 -4.82
C LYS A 147 -3.34 7.43 -4.41
N PRO A 148 -4.40 8.01 -3.83
CA PRO A 148 -4.32 9.35 -3.26
C PRO A 148 -3.34 9.42 -2.07
N VAL A 149 -2.54 10.48 -2.00
CA VAL A 149 -1.62 10.73 -0.87
C VAL A 149 -2.36 10.75 0.46
N GLY A 150 -3.57 11.33 0.49
CA GLY A 150 -4.36 11.46 1.72
C GLY A 150 -4.70 10.13 2.39
N VAL A 151 -4.87 9.04 1.63
CA VAL A 151 -5.09 7.70 2.21
C VAL A 151 -3.84 7.22 2.94
N TYR A 152 -2.67 7.37 2.33
CA TYR A 152 -1.40 7.02 2.98
C TYR A 152 -1.15 7.89 4.21
N GLN A 153 -1.41 9.21 4.12
CA GLN A 153 -1.26 10.12 5.24
C GLN A 153 -2.11 9.69 6.44
N TYR A 154 -3.39 9.37 6.19
CA TYR A 154 -4.28 8.87 7.23
C TYR A 154 -3.73 7.61 7.92
N LEU A 155 -3.25 6.64 7.13
CA LEU A 155 -2.73 5.37 7.65
C LEU A 155 -1.44 5.58 8.44
N ILE A 156 -0.52 6.39 7.93
CA ILE A 156 0.77 6.68 8.55
C ILE A 156 0.58 7.41 9.86
N ASP A 157 -0.25 8.46 9.89
CA ASP A 157 -0.50 9.25 11.10
C ASP A 157 -1.20 8.43 12.19
N ARG A 158 -1.99 7.42 11.77
CA ARG A 158 -2.74 6.59 12.70
C ARG A 158 -1.93 5.43 13.26
N TYR A 159 -1.03 4.84 12.47
CA TYR A 159 -0.38 3.57 12.79
C TYR A 159 1.13 3.69 12.97
N SER A 160 1.68 4.90 12.94
CA SER A 160 3.09 5.17 13.25
C SER A 160 3.27 6.49 13.98
N ASN A 161 4.43 6.64 14.61
CA ASN A 161 4.84 7.87 15.31
C ASN A 161 5.97 8.56 14.55
N ASP A 162 6.25 9.81 14.90
CA ASP A 162 7.43 10.51 14.39
C ASP A 162 8.71 9.73 14.73
N GLY A 163 9.57 9.57 13.74
CA GLY A 163 10.82 8.81 13.85
C GLY A 163 10.67 7.31 13.56
N ASP A 164 9.45 6.78 13.42
CA ASP A 164 9.23 5.39 13.02
C ASP A 164 9.66 5.14 11.57
N THR A 165 9.95 3.90 11.26
CA THR A 165 10.24 3.42 9.90
C THR A 165 8.98 2.85 9.25
N VAL A 166 8.65 3.35 8.07
CA VAL A 166 7.56 2.86 7.21
C VAL A 166 8.18 2.09 6.04
N LEU A 167 7.78 0.83 5.87
CA LEU A 167 8.16 -0.01 4.72
C LEU A 167 6.98 -0.13 3.76
N ASP A 168 7.25 0.09 2.48
CA ASP A 168 6.34 -0.14 1.36
C ASP A 168 6.96 -1.22 0.44
N PRO A 169 6.55 -2.49 0.57
CA PRO A 169 7.14 -3.59 -0.19
C PRO A 169 6.63 -3.70 -1.63
N PHE A 170 5.72 -2.81 -2.04
CA PHE A 170 5.14 -2.72 -3.38
C PHE A 170 5.00 -1.25 -3.78
N ALA A 171 6.12 -0.53 -3.80
CA ALA A 171 6.13 0.93 -3.84
C ALA A 171 5.47 1.54 -5.09
N GLY A 172 5.49 0.85 -6.23
CA GLY A 172 4.84 1.27 -7.45
C GLY A 172 5.14 2.72 -7.83
N SER A 173 4.17 3.61 -7.63
CA SER A 173 4.36 5.04 -7.88
C SER A 173 5.35 5.72 -6.92
N GLY A 174 5.63 5.11 -5.77
CA GLY A 174 6.37 5.75 -4.67
C GLY A 174 5.61 6.86 -3.96
N ILE A 175 4.32 7.06 -4.24
CA ILE A 175 3.54 8.20 -3.71
C ILE A 175 3.41 8.17 -2.18
N CYS A 176 3.50 6.99 -1.56
CA CYS A 176 3.54 6.80 -0.11
C CYS A 176 4.65 7.63 0.53
N ALA A 177 5.78 7.83 -0.16
CA ALA A 177 6.89 8.67 0.31
C ALA A 177 6.46 10.10 0.65
N LYS A 178 5.50 10.68 -0.09
CA LYS A 178 4.99 12.03 0.18
C LYS A 178 4.25 12.14 1.50
N ALA A 179 3.67 11.03 1.96
CA ALA A 179 2.97 10.98 3.24
C ALA A 179 3.92 10.72 4.43
N CYS A 180 5.15 10.25 4.19
CA CYS A 180 6.12 9.91 5.24
C CYS A 180 6.89 11.14 5.74
N THR A 181 6.18 12.21 6.11
CA THR A 181 6.80 13.35 6.79
C THR A 181 7.19 12.95 8.21
N ASN A 182 8.40 13.27 8.67
CA ASN A 182 8.94 12.92 9.99
C ASN A 182 9.09 11.40 10.25
N ARG A 183 9.03 10.56 9.23
CA ARG A 183 9.27 9.12 9.32
C ARG A 183 10.38 8.73 8.35
N ASP A 184 11.05 7.63 8.64
CA ASP A 184 11.91 6.99 7.67
C ASP A 184 11.06 6.17 6.71
N TYR A 185 11.36 6.24 5.40
CA TYR A 185 10.61 5.51 4.38
C TYR A 185 11.52 4.58 3.61
N ILE A 186 11.10 3.33 3.51
CA ILE A 186 11.79 2.28 2.76
C ILE A 186 10.82 1.75 1.71
N ALA A 187 11.26 1.76 0.46
CA ALA A 187 10.52 1.25 -0.68
C ALA A 187 11.19 0.01 -1.26
N ILE A 188 10.39 -0.98 -1.65
CA ILE A 188 10.84 -2.11 -2.47
C ILE A 188 9.94 -2.18 -3.70
N ASP A 189 10.54 -2.28 -4.88
CA ASP A 189 9.82 -2.53 -6.14
C ASP A 189 10.78 -3.09 -7.18
N PHE A 190 10.25 -3.70 -8.24
CA PHE A 190 11.05 -4.13 -9.40
C PHE A 190 11.51 -2.96 -10.27
N ASP A 191 10.88 -1.79 -10.16
CA ASP A 191 11.23 -0.56 -10.87
C ASP A 191 11.12 0.64 -9.92
N LEU A 192 12.26 1.24 -9.59
CA LEU A 192 12.33 2.42 -8.73
C LEU A 192 12.33 3.77 -9.50
N GLU A 193 12.15 3.76 -10.80
CA GLU A 193 12.08 5.00 -11.60
C GLU A 193 10.94 5.93 -11.15
N PRO A 194 9.69 5.42 -10.93
CA PRO A 194 8.60 6.26 -10.43
C PRO A 194 8.91 6.89 -9.06
N LEU A 195 9.48 6.13 -8.13
CA LEU A 195 9.92 6.64 -6.83
C LEU A 195 10.96 7.76 -7.00
N SER A 196 11.91 7.60 -7.91
CA SER A 196 12.93 8.62 -8.17
C SER A 196 12.33 9.95 -8.61
N ARG A 197 11.23 9.94 -9.38
CA ARG A 197 10.48 11.13 -9.77
C ARG A 197 9.77 11.77 -8.58
N VAL A 198 9.11 10.97 -7.76
CA VAL A 198 8.45 11.44 -6.53
C VAL A 198 9.48 12.10 -5.59
N MET A 199 10.64 11.50 -5.42
CA MET A 199 11.70 12.05 -4.56
C MET A 199 12.26 13.38 -5.08
N LYS A 200 12.39 13.54 -6.39
CA LYS A 200 12.77 14.83 -6.99
C LYS A 200 11.74 15.92 -6.69
N ASP A 201 10.45 15.58 -6.79
CA ASP A 201 9.38 16.54 -6.51
C ASP A 201 9.31 16.90 -5.01
N ILE A 202 9.54 15.95 -4.10
CA ILE A 202 9.62 16.21 -2.66
C ILE A 202 10.78 17.19 -2.40
N ASN A 203 11.96 16.92 -2.93
CA ASN A 203 13.13 17.78 -2.72
C ASN A 203 12.95 19.18 -3.33
N ALA A 204 12.28 19.29 -4.48
CA ALA A 204 11.98 20.57 -5.11
C ALA A 204 10.97 21.41 -4.31
N SER A 205 10.12 20.80 -3.50
CA SER A 205 9.14 21.51 -2.65
C SER A 205 9.72 21.99 -1.33
N LEU A 206 10.96 21.59 -1.00
CA LEU A 206 11.66 21.98 0.23
C LEU A 206 12.61 23.20 0.02
N VAL A 207 12.73 23.69 -1.21
CA VAL A 207 13.53 24.86 -1.62
C VAL A 207 12.62 26.06 -1.87
#